data_7cece968c1b3c1835e5bf44b9ae1defb
#
_entry.id   7cece968c1b3c1835e5bf44b9ae1defb
#
_cell.length_a   1.000
_cell.length_b   1.000
_cell.length_c   1.000
_cell.angle_alpha   90.00
_cell.angle_beta   90.00
_cell.angle_gamma   90.00
#
_symmetry.space_group_name_H-M   'P 1'
#
loop_
_entity.id
_entity.type
_entity.pdbx_description
1 polymer ?
#
loop_
_entity_poly.entity_id
_entity_poly.type
_entity_poly.pdbx_seq_one_letter_code
_entity_poly.pdbx_strand_id
1 'polypeptide(L)'
;MPPLRGFSDNPFSDKGDVIVATTALVQALEPYFSPGQARVRLPIYSGAHFDEVAADLEGFARPIWAIAAVFAESATTTDPTLQTYAERLVSGLANGVDPGHPEYWGAIDDWDQRMVEAEAISFALLLAPKTFYEPLSAHSRSHLVEWLSGLNGKVMPKNNWRWFRIFANLALHRVCGVPYEDVKHFIWEDFALLDTFQLDNGWAADGPWRKDATDGEEAYGRQADYYSGSFAIQFSQLLYTIFAADLDPGRVSRYIHQAREFAGQFWRYFDKDGAPIPFGRSLTYRFAMGAFYAAFALAGAYDSSSPYTSPGFVKGMLLRHLRWWATHSDNVFALDGTLTIGYLYPNMFMCEDYNSPQSPYWAMKSFVMLALASNDELWQADELPHPLAAIEETKSLESGVKLLSAPFQILCDHPDGQHHFMISGGQFCVWPLKATQAKYSKFAYSSAFGFSVPTGLLLTQIAPDSTLAISGDDGETWVTR
;
A
#
# COMPACT_ATOMS: atom_id res chain seq x y z
N MET A 1 -16.36 -14.61 11.80
CA MET A 1 -17.09 -13.52 11.09
C MET A 1 -17.42 -14.04 9.70
N PRO A 2 -18.49 -13.59 9.05
CA PRO A 2 -18.84 -14.14 7.74
C PRO A 2 -17.84 -13.67 6.67
N PRO A 3 -17.58 -14.51 5.64
CA PRO A 3 -16.89 -14.07 4.44
C PRO A 3 -17.73 -13.01 3.69
N LEU A 4 -17.07 -12.12 2.96
CA LEU A 4 -17.70 -11.12 2.11
C LEU A 4 -17.99 -11.74 0.73
N ARG A 5 -19.27 -11.96 0.42
CA ARG A 5 -19.66 -12.46 -0.90
C ARG A 5 -19.20 -11.51 -2.02
N GLY A 6 -18.68 -12.05 -3.08
CA GLY A 6 -18.07 -11.30 -4.20
C GLY A 6 -16.58 -11.03 -4.01
N PHE A 7 -16.05 -11.15 -2.80
CA PHE A 7 -14.61 -11.16 -2.52
C PHE A 7 -14.13 -12.55 -2.08
N SER A 8 -14.75 -13.12 -1.04
CA SER A 8 -14.29 -14.38 -0.42
C SER A 8 -14.54 -15.62 -1.28
N ASP A 9 -15.54 -15.56 -2.14
CA ASP A 9 -15.92 -16.61 -3.12
C ASP A 9 -15.43 -16.27 -4.55
N ASN A 10 -14.56 -15.27 -4.68
CA ASN A 10 -14.11 -14.76 -5.98
C ASN A 10 -12.95 -15.59 -6.52
N PRO A 11 -13.01 -16.06 -7.78
CA PRO A 11 -11.92 -16.82 -8.40
C PRO A 11 -10.73 -15.96 -8.81
N PHE A 12 -10.87 -14.64 -8.90
CA PHE A 12 -9.83 -13.72 -9.36
C PHE A 12 -9.07 -14.22 -10.60
N SER A 13 -9.81 -14.47 -11.67
CA SER A 13 -9.28 -15.03 -12.92
C SER A 13 -9.12 -13.97 -14.01
N ASP A 14 -9.98 -12.96 -13.99
CA ASP A 14 -10.02 -11.90 -15.00
C ASP A 14 -10.41 -10.52 -14.45
N LYS A 15 -10.51 -9.54 -15.35
CA LYS A 15 -10.90 -8.15 -15.00
C LYS A 15 -12.29 -8.10 -14.38
N GLY A 16 -13.24 -8.91 -14.87
CA GLY A 16 -14.61 -8.94 -14.36
C GLY A 16 -14.69 -9.39 -12.91
N ASP A 17 -13.92 -10.41 -12.55
CA ASP A 17 -13.80 -10.89 -11.18
C ASP A 17 -13.27 -9.79 -10.24
N VAL A 18 -12.26 -9.04 -10.68
CA VAL A 18 -11.70 -7.94 -9.88
C VAL A 18 -12.71 -6.80 -9.72
N ILE A 19 -13.54 -6.52 -10.74
CA ILE A 19 -14.65 -5.55 -10.62
C ILE A 19 -15.66 -6.03 -9.58
N VAL A 20 -16.06 -7.31 -9.59
CA VAL A 20 -16.99 -7.89 -8.60
C VAL A 20 -16.44 -7.74 -7.18
N ALA A 21 -15.15 -8.03 -6.98
CA ALA A 21 -14.51 -7.87 -5.67
C ALA A 21 -14.47 -6.39 -5.23
N THR A 22 -14.18 -5.48 -6.16
CA THR A 22 -14.19 -4.04 -5.91
C THR A 22 -15.59 -3.59 -5.47
N THR A 23 -16.63 -3.99 -6.22
CA THR A 23 -18.03 -3.67 -5.90
C THR A 23 -18.41 -4.15 -4.51
N ALA A 24 -18.05 -5.40 -4.14
CA ALA A 24 -18.34 -5.95 -2.83
C ALA A 24 -17.68 -5.12 -1.70
N LEU A 25 -16.41 -4.75 -1.86
CA LEU A 25 -15.66 -3.98 -0.87
C LEU A 25 -16.22 -2.58 -0.65
N VAL A 26 -16.61 -1.87 -1.73
CA VAL A 26 -17.13 -0.51 -1.60
C VAL A 26 -18.59 -0.48 -1.17
N GLN A 27 -19.38 -1.48 -1.54
CA GLN A 27 -20.77 -1.61 -1.10
C GLN A 27 -20.89 -1.73 0.42
N ALA A 28 -19.94 -2.38 1.07
CA ALA A 28 -19.88 -2.47 2.52
C ALA A 28 -19.67 -1.08 3.20
N LEU A 29 -19.14 -0.10 2.48
CA LEU A 29 -18.94 1.27 2.99
C LEU A 29 -20.13 2.19 2.77
N GLU A 30 -21.08 1.84 1.91
CA GLU A 30 -22.22 2.71 1.57
C GLU A 30 -23.03 3.22 2.78
N PRO A 31 -23.32 2.40 3.81
CA PRO A 31 -24.06 2.85 4.98
C PRO A 31 -23.34 3.89 5.84
N TYR A 32 -22.05 4.03 5.65
CA TYR A 32 -21.16 4.87 6.46
C TYR A 32 -20.85 6.24 5.84
N PHE A 33 -21.36 6.51 4.64
CA PHE A 33 -21.25 7.84 4.07
C PHE A 33 -21.99 8.88 4.91
N SER A 34 -21.33 10.00 5.15
CA SER A 34 -21.94 11.18 5.77
C SER A 34 -23.03 11.81 4.86
N PRO A 35 -23.95 12.60 5.41
CA PRO A 35 -25.02 13.22 4.60
C PRO A 35 -24.52 14.03 3.40
N GLY A 36 -23.42 14.76 3.55
CA GLY A 36 -22.76 15.52 2.47
C GLY A 36 -21.80 14.68 1.63
N GLN A 37 -21.73 13.38 1.84
CA GLN A 37 -20.91 12.41 1.11
C GLN A 37 -19.38 12.64 1.21
N ALA A 38 -18.91 13.60 2.00
CA ALA A 38 -17.49 13.95 2.08
C ALA A 38 -16.68 13.04 3.03
N ARG A 39 -17.34 12.17 3.79
CA ARG A 39 -16.72 11.35 4.84
C ARG A 39 -17.33 9.95 4.86
N VAL A 40 -16.51 8.94 5.20
CA VAL A 40 -16.97 7.58 5.49
C VAL A 40 -16.64 7.27 6.94
N ARG A 41 -17.68 7.15 7.77
CA ARG A 41 -17.61 7.15 9.24
C ARG A 41 -17.74 5.75 9.82
N LEU A 42 -16.67 4.96 9.74
CA LEU A 42 -16.65 3.68 10.47
C LEU A 42 -16.52 3.92 11.97
N PRO A 43 -17.11 3.05 12.81
CA PRO A 43 -16.98 3.17 14.27
C PRO A 43 -15.51 3.17 14.69
N ILE A 44 -15.08 4.18 15.46
CA ILE A 44 -13.70 4.32 15.92
C ILE A 44 -13.45 3.39 17.08
N TYR A 45 -12.48 2.49 16.92
CA TYR A 45 -12.04 1.55 17.97
C TYR A 45 -10.51 1.37 18.00
N SER A 46 -9.76 2.05 17.12
CA SER A 46 -8.29 2.05 17.11
C SER A 46 -7.74 3.31 17.83
N GLY A 47 -6.53 3.23 18.33
CA GLY A 47 -5.85 4.36 18.96
C GLY A 47 -5.03 5.18 17.96
N ALA A 48 -5.63 5.61 16.84
CA ALA A 48 -4.97 6.51 15.91
C ALA A 48 -4.70 7.89 16.55
N HIS A 49 -3.55 8.49 16.25
CA HIS A 49 -3.12 9.75 16.88
C HIS A 49 -3.69 11.01 16.20
N PHE A 50 -4.38 10.87 15.07
CA PHE A 50 -4.99 11.97 14.33
C PHE A 50 -6.49 12.10 14.62
N ASP A 51 -7.08 13.22 14.22
CA ASP A 51 -8.48 13.54 14.50
C ASP A 51 -9.47 12.69 13.69
N GLU A 52 -10.73 12.68 14.15
CA GLU A 52 -11.82 11.90 13.54
C GLU A 52 -12.11 12.31 12.11
N VAL A 53 -11.96 13.61 11.76
CA VAL A 53 -12.19 14.09 10.39
C VAL A 53 -11.17 13.49 9.42
N ALA A 54 -9.91 13.40 9.85
CA ALA A 54 -8.86 12.76 9.06
C ALA A 54 -9.10 11.25 8.91
N ALA A 55 -9.61 10.58 9.96
CA ALA A 55 -10.01 9.17 9.88
C ALA A 55 -11.18 8.95 8.91
N ASP A 56 -12.19 9.81 8.97
CA ASP A 56 -13.34 9.77 8.05
C ASP A 56 -12.91 10.03 6.59
N LEU A 57 -11.92 10.91 6.38
CA LEU A 57 -11.31 11.16 5.09
C LEU A 57 -10.55 9.94 4.56
N GLU A 58 -9.87 9.16 5.41
CA GLU A 58 -9.28 7.88 4.98
C GLU A 58 -10.31 6.95 4.35
N GLY A 59 -11.48 6.82 5.01
CA GLY A 59 -12.57 5.99 4.51
C GLY A 59 -13.15 6.47 3.19
N PHE A 60 -13.16 7.78 2.96
CA PHE A 60 -13.57 8.40 1.71
C PHE A 60 -12.51 8.22 0.61
N ALA A 61 -11.25 8.51 0.91
CA ALA A 61 -10.19 8.63 -0.09
C ALA A 61 -9.63 7.27 -0.54
N ARG A 62 -9.45 6.31 0.37
CA ARG A 62 -8.75 5.06 0.05
C ARG A 62 -9.47 4.16 -0.97
N PRO A 63 -10.79 4.05 -0.99
CA PRO A 63 -11.48 3.35 -2.07
C PRO A 63 -11.29 3.98 -3.46
N ILE A 64 -10.92 5.26 -3.53
CA ILE A 64 -10.69 5.98 -4.78
C ILE A 64 -9.64 5.30 -5.66
N TRP A 65 -8.63 4.64 -5.07
CA TRP A 65 -7.62 3.90 -5.84
C TRP A 65 -8.24 2.92 -6.84
N ALA A 66 -9.20 2.12 -6.42
CA ALA A 66 -9.88 1.19 -7.31
C ALA A 66 -10.96 1.86 -8.16
N ILE A 67 -11.72 2.77 -7.57
CA ILE A 67 -12.82 3.44 -8.29
C ILE A 67 -12.28 4.27 -9.44
N ALA A 68 -11.24 5.08 -9.23
CA ALA A 68 -10.62 5.84 -10.31
C ALA A 68 -10.09 4.94 -11.44
N ALA A 69 -9.57 3.77 -11.10
CA ALA A 69 -9.11 2.80 -12.09
C ALA A 69 -10.26 2.23 -12.94
N VAL A 70 -11.43 1.98 -12.36
CA VAL A 70 -12.63 1.57 -13.12
C VAL A 70 -13.05 2.62 -14.13
N PHE A 71 -12.87 3.90 -13.79
CA PHE A 71 -13.30 5.04 -14.63
C PHE A 71 -12.19 5.65 -15.49
N ALA A 72 -11.02 5.01 -15.58
CA ALA A 72 -9.88 5.53 -16.33
C ALA A 72 -10.15 5.71 -17.83
N GLU A 73 -10.87 4.77 -18.45
CA GLU A 73 -11.17 4.80 -19.90
C GLU A 73 -12.47 5.53 -20.23
N SER A 74 -13.45 5.54 -19.31
CA SER A 74 -14.79 6.09 -19.54
C SER A 74 -15.35 6.71 -18.27
N ALA A 75 -16.04 7.83 -18.41
CA ALA A 75 -16.76 8.47 -17.29
C ALA A 75 -18.00 7.69 -16.82
N THR A 76 -18.32 6.55 -17.43
CA THR A 76 -19.46 5.71 -17.08
C THR A 76 -19.05 4.24 -17.06
N THR A 77 -19.70 3.47 -16.19
CA THR A 77 -19.58 2.01 -16.11
C THR A 77 -20.97 1.35 -16.21
N THR A 78 -20.98 0.09 -16.58
CA THR A 78 -22.22 -0.74 -16.61
C THR A 78 -22.62 -1.24 -15.23
N ASP A 79 -21.74 -1.15 -14.24
CA ASP A 79 -22.06 -1.50 -12.85
C ASP A 79 -22.72 -0.31 -12.14
N PRO A 80 -24.01 -0.41 -11.79
CA PRO A 80 -24.75 0.70 -11.20
C PRO A 80 -24.26 1.05 -9.78
N THR A 81 -23.71 0.10 -9.04
CA THR A 81 -23.14 0.34 -7.70
C THR A 81 -21.91 1.21 -7.81
N LEU A 82 -20.97 0.84 -8.70
CA LEU A 82 -19.75 1.62 -8.91
C LEU A 82 -20.06 3.00 -9.52
N GLN A 83 -21.06 3.10 -10.40
CA GLN A 83 -21.50 4.39 -10.94
C GLN A 83 -22.00 5.30 -9.82
N THR A 84 -22.92 4.81 -8.99
CA THR A 84 -23.46 5.56 -7.85
C THR A 84 -22.36 5.93 -6.85
N TYR A 85 -21.43 5.01 -6.60
CA TYR A 85 -20.30 5.25 -5.68
C TYR A 85 -19.40 6.39 -6.20
N ALA A 86 -19.08 6.41 -7.49
CA ALA A 86 -18.28 7.47 -8.10
C ALA A 86 -19.01 8.84 -8.02
N GLU A 87 -20.32 8.88 -8.25
CA GLU A 87 -21.13 10.11 -8.12
C GLU A 87 -21.10 10.65 -6.69
N ARG A 88 -21.17 9.78 -5.68
CA ARG A 88 -20.99 10.15 -4.26
C ARG A 88 -19.60 10.71 -3.99
N LEU A 89 -18.56 10.09 -4.55
CA LEU A 89 -17.19 10.57 -4.41
C LEU A 89 -17.01 11.96 -5.04
N VAL A 90 -17.61 12.24 -6.19
CA VAL A 90 -17.57 13.58 -6.82
C VAL A 90 -18.27 14.63 -5.96
N SER A 91 -19.46 14.29 -5.44
CA SER A 91 -20.20 15.17 -4.53
C SER A 91 -19.42 15.40 -3.22
N GLY A 92 -18.87 14.34 -2.66
CA GLY A 92 -18.08 14.39 -1.42
C GLY A 92 -16.78 15.16 -1.60
N LEU A 93 -16.11 15.05 -2.75
CA LEU A 93 -14.92 15.83 -3.08
C LEU A 93 -15.26 17.35 -3.09
N ALA A 94 -16.37 17.73 -3.75
CA ALA A 94 -16.80 19.13 -3.77
C ALA A 94 -17.08 19.68 -2.37
N ASN A 95 -17.76 18.89 -1.52
CA ASN A 95 -18.15 19.28 -0.16
C ASN A 95 -16.97 19.24 0.83
N GLY A 96 -16.08 18.25 0.66
CA GLY A 96 -14.94 18.05 1.55
C GLY A 96 -13.87 19.13 1.45
N VAL A 97 -13.70 19.72 0.28
CA VAL A 97 -12.74 20.83 0.07
C VAL A 97 -13.35 22.22 0.30
N ASP A 98 -14.66 22.34 0.49
CA ASP A 98 -15.35 23.63 0.69
C ASP A 98 -15.29 24.06 2.16
N PRO A 99 -14.53 25.12 2.52
CA PRO A 99 -14.47 25.63 3.89
C PRO A 99 -15.81 26.10 4.47
N GLY A 100 -16.80 26.38 3.61
CA GLY A 100 -18.17 26.75 4.03
C GLY A 100 -19.08 25.56 4.31
N HIS A 101 -18.68 24.34 3.95
CA HIS A 101 -19.51 23.16 4.12
C HIS A 101 -19.29 22.49 5.50
N PRO A 102 -20.36 22.00 6.18
CA PRO A 102 -20.22 21.32 7.49
C PRO A 102 -19.30 20.09 7.50
N GLU A 103 -19.08 19.47 6.35
CA GLU A 103 -18.21 18.30 6.21
C GLU A 103 -16.84 18.64 5.63
N TYR A 104 -16.42 19.92 5.68
CA TYR A 104 -15.09 20.33 5.30
C TYR A 104 -14.02 19.47 5.99
N TRP A 105 -13.03 19.00 5.23
CA TRP A 105 -11.96 18.17 5.74
C TRP A 105 -10.99 18.91 6.66
N GLY A 106 -11.02 20.25 6.66
CA GLY A 106 -10.05 21.09 7.35
C GLY A 106 -8.86 21.46 6.46
N ALA A 107 -8.17 22.51 6.86
CA ALA A 107 -6.88 22.87 6.26
C ALA A 107 -5.83 21.83 6.62
N ILE A 108 -4.85 21.65 5.74
CA ILE A 108 -3.74 20.73 5.97
C ILE A 108 -2.69 21.44 6.85
N ASP A 109 -2.27 20.81 7.93
CA ASP A 109 -1.23 21.28 8.84
C ASP A 109 0.06 20.49 8.71
N ASP A 110 1.08 20.84 9.50
CA ASP A 110 2.32 20.08 9.60
C ASP A 110 2.05 18.67 10.16
N TRP A 111 2.68 17.64 9.58
CA TRP A 111 2.55 16.24 10.01
C TRP A 111 1.10 15.69 9.93
N ASP A 112 0.28 16.25 9.09
CA ASP A 112 -1.16 15.98 9.03
C ASP A 112 -1.46 14.72 8.22
N GLN A 113 -2.32 13.85 8.77
CA GLN A 113 -2.81 12.64 8.08
C GLN A 113 -3.52 12.97 6.74
N ARG A 114 -4.13 14.14 6.60
CA ARG A 114 -4.77 14.60 5.36
C ARG A 114 -3.81 14.63 4.17
N MET A 115 -2.51 14.81 4.42
CA MET A 115 -1.48 14.74 3.38
C MET A 115 -1.44 13.37 2.69
N VAL A 116 -1.64 12.29 3.46
CA VAL A 116 -1.63 10.92 2.97
C VAL A 116 -2.77 10.70 1.98
N GLU A 117 -3.96 11.18 2.33
CA GLU A 117 -5.17 10.98 1.54
C GLU A 117 -5.20 11.84 0.27
N ALA A 118 -4.43 12.94 0.25
CA ALA A 118 -4.24 13.75 -0.95
C ALA A 118 -3.62 12.97 -2.11
N GLU A 119 -2.83 11.89 -1.85
CA GLU A 119 -2.29 11.04 -2.92
C GLU A 119 -3.40 10.31 -3.68
N ALA A 120 -4.36 9.69 -2.98
CA ALA A 120 -5.48 8.99 -3.60
C ALA A 120 -6.37 9.94 -4.42
N ILE A 121 -6.66 11.12 -3.87
CA ILE A 121 -7.43 12.17 -4.56
C ILE A 121 -6.67 12.61 -5.82
N SER A 122 -5.37 12.89 -5.70
CA SER A 122 -4.53 13.30 -6.84
C SER A 122 -4.45 12.22 -7.91
N PHE A 123 -4.36 10.96 -7.53
CA PHE A 123 -4.40 9.84 -8.46
C PHE A 123 -5.71 9.81 -9.26
N ALA A 124 -6.86 10.01 -8.61
CA ALA A 124 -8.15 10.05 -9.30
C ALA A 124 -8.24 11.21 -10.31
N LEU A 125 -7.74 12.38 -9.94
CA LEU A 125 -7.69 13.53 -10.84
C LEU A 125 -6.81 13.25 -12.06
N LEU A 126 -5.62 12.66 -11.83
CA LEU A 126 -4.66 12.35 -12.89
C LEU A 126 -5.14 11.23 -13.82
N LEU A 127 -5.75 10.18 -13.27
CA LEU A 127 -6.14 9.00 -14.03
C LEU A 127 -7.51 9.15 -14.71
N ALA A 128 -8.47 9.73 -14.02
CA ALA A 128 -9.88 9.81 -14.46
C ALA A 128 -10.44 11.24 -14.33
N PRO A 129 -9.82 12.26 -14.96
CA PRO A 129 -10.25 13.66 -14.83
C PRO A 129 -11.68 13.91 -15.31
N LYS A 130 -12.15 13.16 -16.31
CA LYS A 130 -13.52 13.25 -16.82
C LYS A 130 -14.57 12.90 -15.76
N THR A 131 -14.23 12.02 -14.84
CA THR A 131 -15.12 11.60 -13.75
C THR A 131 -14.95 12.47 -12.51
N PHE A 132 -13.72 12.79 -12.10
CA PHE A 132 -13.46 13.39 -10.79
C PHE A 132 -13.18 14.89 -10.82
N TYR A 133 -12.83 15.47 -11.97
CA TYR A 133 -12.54 16.91 -12.08
C TYR A 133 -13.53 17.67 -12.95
N GLU A 134 -13.82 17.19 -14.15
CA GLU A 134 -14.66 17.91 -15.11
C GLU A 134 -16.10 18.19 -14.61
N PRO A 135 -16.74 17.30 -13.81
CA PRO A 135 -18.07 17.58 -13.27
C PRO A 135 -18.11 18.64 -12.17
N LEU A 136 -16.96 18.96 -11.56
CA LEU A 136 -16.89 19.94 -10.47
C LEU A 136 -17.22 21.36 -10.98
N SER A 137 -17.96 22.12 -10.17
CA SER A 137 -18.21 23.55 -10.44
C SER A 137 -16.90 24.35 -10.41
N ALA A 138 -16.87 25.53 -11.02
CA ALA A 138 -15.70 26.42 -10.95
C ALA A 138 -15.32 26.75 -9.50
N HIS A 139 -16.30 26.88 -8.61
CA HIS A 139 -16.11 27.13 -7.19
C HIS A 139 -15.44 25.94 -6.50
N SER A 140 -15.95 24.71 -6.71
CA SER A 140 -15.37 23.49 -6.15
C SER A 140 -13.96 23.21 -6.67
N ARG A 141 -13.69 23.51 -7.95
CA ARG A 141 -12.34 23.42 -8.53
C ARG A 141 -11.36 24.39 -7.87
N SER A 142 -11.81 25.62 -7.57
CA SER A 142 -10.97 26.61 -6.87
C SER A 142 -10.61 26.11 -5.46
N HIS A 143 -11.58 25.61 -4.70
CA HIS A 143 -11.35 25.05 -3.37
C HIS A 143 -10.46 23.81 -3.40
N LEU A 144 -10.61 22.93 -4.41
CA LEU A 144 -9.74 21.77 -4.59
C LEU A 144 -8.29 22.18 -4.84
N VAL A 145 -8.07 23.19 -5.68
CA VAL A 145 -6.73 23.75 -5.94
C VAL A 145 -6.13 24.32 -4.65
N GLU A 146 -6.92 25.07 -3.89
CA GLU A 146 -6.49 25.64 -2.60
C GLU A 146 -6.13 24.54 -1.60
N TRP A 147 -6.98 23.51 -1.46
CA TRP A 147 -6.79 22.42 -0.52
C TRP A 147 -5.55 21.59 -0.86
N LEU A 148 -5.37 21.17 -2.12
CA LEU A 148 -4.18 20.43 -2.57
C LEU A 148 -2.90 21.27 -2.45
N SER A 149 -2.97 22.57 -2.75
CA SER A 149 -1.82 23.49 -2.59
C SER A 149 -1.42 23.65 -1.11
N GLY A 150 -2.34 23.36 -0.20
CA GLY A 150 -2.10 23.37 1.24
C GLY A 150 -1.00 22.42 1.74
N LEU A 151 -0.61 21.40 0.94
CA LEU A 151 0.55 20.55 1.26
C LEU A 151 1.89 21.30 1.08
N ASN A 152 1.90 22.32 0.22
CA ASN A 152 3.11 23.03 -0.11
C ASN A 152 3.59 23.91 1.07
N GLY A 153 4.88 23.84 1.38
CA GLY A 153 5.47 24.56 2.50
C GLY A 153 5.24 23.91 3.88
N LYS A 154 4.48 22.80 3.95
CA LYS A 154 4.25 22.09 5.22
C LYS A 154 5.41 21.15 5.56
N VAL A 155 5.61 20.96 6.87
CA VAL A 155 6.57 19.98 7.38
C VAL A 155 5.98 18.58 7.22
N MET A 156 6.74 17.68 6.63
CA MET A 156 6.37 16.30 6.38
C MET A 156 7.45 15.34 6.89
N PRO A 157 7.12 14.09 7.25
CA PRO A 157 8.10 13.05 7.52
C PRO A 157 9.13 12.93 6.40
N LYS A 158 10.39 12.66 6.78
CA LYS A 158 11.48 12.40 5.82
C LYS A 158 11.46 10.94 5.36
N ASN A 159 10.36 10.49 4.76
CA ASN A 159 10.15 9.12 4.30
C ASN A 159 9.24 9.10 3.05
N ASN A 160 8.51 8.01 2.83
CA ASN A 160 7.58 7.85 1.70
C ASN A 160 6.50 8.93 1.60
N TRP A 161 6.20 9.69 2.66
CA TRP A 161 5.19 10.75 2.62
C TRP A 161 5.49 11.83 1.57
N ARG A 162 6.74 11.99 1.15
CA ARG A 162 7.13 12.94 0.10
C ARG A 162 6.43 12.68 -1.22
N TRP A 163 6.02 11.44 -1.48
CA TRP A 163 5.23 11.08 -2.66
C TRP A 163 3.86 11.77 -2.68
N PHE A 164 3.23 11.97 -1.53
CA PHE A 164 1.91 12.60 -1.44
C PHE A 164 1.93 14.03 -1.99
N ARG A 165 2.94 14.82 -1.63
CA ARG A 165 3.11 16.18 -2.16
C ARG A 165 3.51 16.18 -3.63
N ILE A 166 4.32 15.24 -4.07
CA ILE A 166 4.65 15.09 -5.49
C ILE A 166 3.38 14.87 -6.33
N PHE A 167 2.52 13.92 -5.93
CA PHE A 167 1.28 13.64 -6.65
C PHE A 167 0.29 14.80 -6.59
N ALA A 168 0.17 15.49 -5.46
CA ALA A 168 -0.67 16.67 -5.35
C ALA A 168 -0.22 17.77 -6.36
N ASN A 169 1.08 18.05 -6.43
CA ASN A 169 1.62 19.03 -7.38
C ASN A 169 1.53 18.59 -8.84
N LEU A 170 1.65 17.29 -9.13
CA LEU A 170 1.38 16.77 -10.47
C LEU A 170 -0.09 16.97 -10.87
N ALA A 171 -1.04 16.68 -9.97
CA ALA A 171 -2.46 16.89 -10.23
C ALA A 171 -2.80 18.38 -10.41
N LEU A 172 -2.24 19.25 -9.57
CA LEU A 172 -2.37 20.70 -9.71
C LEU A 172 -1.91 21.17 -11.09
N HIS A 173 -0.77 20.67 -11.57
CA HIS A 173 -0.25 21.06 -12.88
C HIS A 173 -1.03 20.42 -14.04
N ARG A 174 -1.19 19.09 -14.03
CA ARG A 174 -1.71 18.33 -15.16
C ARG A 174 -3.20 18.51 -15.41
N VAL A 175 -3.95 18.72 -14.32
CA VAL A 175 -5.42 18.69 -14.35
C VAL A 175 -6.02 20.04 -13.94
N CYS A 176 -5.48 20.65 -12.89
CA CYS A 176 -6.07 21.86 -12.34
C CYS A 176 -5.59 23.16 -13.00
N GLY A 177 -4.65 23.07 -13.95
CA GLY A 177 -4.19 24.22 -14.74
C GLY A 177 -3.18 25.13 -14.03
N VAL A 178 -2.59 24.69 -12.90
CA VAL A 178 -1.51 25.42 -12.23
C VAL A 178 -0.24 25.33 -13.07
N PRO A 179 0.48 26.44 -13.36
CA PRO A 179 1.72 26.40 -14.10
C PRO A 179 2.76 25.50 -13.44
N TYR A 180 3.50 24.71 -14.24
CA TYR A 180 4.55 23.83 -13.71
C TYR A 180 5.62 24.59 -12.92
N GLU A 181 5.95 25.79 -13.36
CA GLU A 181 6.92 26.67 -12.70
C GLU A 181 6.56 26.96 -11.24
N ASP A 182 5.26 27.01 -10.91
CA ASP A 182 4.78 27.32 -9.56
C ASP A 182 4.87 26.13 -8.60
N VAL A 183 4.91 24.89 -9.13
CA VAL A 183 4.89 23.66 -8.31
C VAL A 183 6.18 22.84 -8.40
N LYS A 184 6.98 23.02 -9.44
CA LYS A 184 8.17 22.20 -9.73
C LYS A 184 9.19 22.18 -8.58
N HIS A 185 9.37 23.30 -7.89
CA HIS A 185 10.37 23.40 -6.82
C HIS A 185 10.02 22.49 -5.62
N PHE A 186 8.73 22.31 -5.30
CA PHE A 186 8.28 21.35 -4.28
C PHE A 186 8.54 19.91 -4.70
N ILE A 187 8.28 19.58 -5.98
CA ILE A 187 8.53 18.26 -6.55
C ILE A 187 10.03 17.93 -6.49
N TRP A 188 10.89 18.87 -6.89
CA TRP A 188 12.34 18.65 -6.89
C TRP A 188 12.94 18.59 -5.50
N GLU A 189 12.43 19.37 -4.55
CA GLU A 189 12.84 19.29 -3.13
C GLU A 189 12.55 17.89 -2.57
N ASP A 190 11.36 17.36 -2.83
CA ASP A 190 11.00 16.02 -2.37
C ASP A 190 11.83 14.93 -3.05
N PHE A 191 12.10 15.05 -4.35
CA PHE A 191 12.98 14.11 -5.04
C PHE A 191 14.42 14.16 -4.55
N ALA A 192 14.94 15.33 -4.21
CA ALA A 192 16.28 15.43 -3.65
C ALA A 192 16.44 14.60 -2.37
N LEU A 193 15.37 14.50 -1.56
CA LEU A 193 15.35 13.64 -0.38
C LEU A 193 15.13 12.16 -0.77
N LEU A 194 14.11 11.85 -1.58
CA LEU A 194 13.77 10.48 -1.97
C LEU A 194 14.92 9.77 -2.70
N ASP A 195 15.71 10.49 -3.48
CA ASP A 195 16.87 9.95 -4.17
C ASP A 195 17.95 9.45 -3.17
N THR A 196 17.99 9.97 -1.94
CA THR A 196 18.90 9.49 -0.90
C THR A 196 18.48 8.14 -0.30
N PHE A 197 17.26 7.68 -0.55
CA PHE A 197 16.73 6.41 -0.04
C PHE A 197 16.98 5.24 -0.97
N GLN A 198 17.50 5.48 -2.18
CA GLN A 198 17.71 4.43 -3.16
C GLN A 198 18.76 3.41 -2.70
N LEU A 199 18.47 2.16 -2.95
CA LEU A 199 19.33 1.01 -2.66
C LEU A 199 19.56 0.21 -3.94
N ASP A 200 20.46 -0.76 -3.87
CA ASP A 200 20.75 -1.67 -4.98
C ASP A 200 19.52 -2.52 -5.35
N ASN A 201 19.50 -2.99 -6.61
CA ASN A 201 18.48 -3.90 -7.14
C ASN A 201 17.04 -3.36 -7.04
N GLY A 202 16.86 -2.06 -7.24
CA GLY A 202 15.55 -1.41 -7.25
C GLY A 202 14.89 -1.25 -5.89
N TRP A 203 15.60 -1.56 -4.81
CA TRP A 203 15.13 -1.34 -3.45
C TRP A 203 15.21 0.13 -3.03
N ALA A 204 14.39 0.51 -2.08
CA ALA A 204 14.47 1.80 -1.41
C ALA A 204 14.29 1.62 0.10
N ALA A 205 15.02 2.41 0.88
CA ALA A 205 14.75 2.56 2.30
C ALA A 205 13.55 3.50 2.50
N ASP A 206 12.89 3.39 3.64
CA ASP A 206 11.81 4.30 4.02
C ASP A 206 12.32 5.32 5.05
N GLY A 207 13.17 6.19 4.57
CA GLY A 207 13.82 7.23 5.37
C GLY A 207 15.34 7.23 5.23
N PRO A 208 16.02 8.26 5.78
CA PRO A 208 17.46 8.41 5.68
C PRO A 208 18.20 7.31 6.46
N TRP A 209 19.31 6.85 5.88
CA TRP A 209 20.27 6.02 6.60
C TRP A 209 21.08 6.89 7.55
N ARG A 210 21.06 6.58 8.84
CA ARG A 210 21.91 7.24 9.84
C ARG A 210 23.01 6.29 10.32
N LYS A 211 24.26 6.65 10.09
CA LYS A 211 25.42 5.93 10.62
C LYS A 211 25.78 6.34 12.05
N ASP A 212 25.51 7.57 12.41
CA ASP A 212 26.05 8.23 13.61
C ASP A 212 24.97 9.02 14.35
N ALA A 213 24.01 8.37 15.02
CA ALA A 213 23.16 9.08 15.96
C ALA A 213 23.92 9.26 17.26
N THR A 214 24.42 10.45 17.49
CA THR A 214 24.85 10.91 18.81
C THR A 214 23.69 11.68 19.44
N ASP A 215 23.36 11.32 20.69
CA ASP A 215 22.46 12.05 21.57
C ASP A 215 20.99 12.18 21.17
N GLY A 216 20.20 11.15 21.44
CA GLY A 216 18.75 11.24 21.61
C GLY A 216 17.90 11.47 20.36
N GLU A 217 18.50 11.65 19.20
CA GLU A 217 17.79 11.79 17.95
C GLU A 217 17.79 10.48 17.17
N GLU A 218 16.59 9.96 16.94
CA GLU A 218 16.20 8.90 15.98
C GLU A 218 17.28 7.87 15.65
N ALA A 219 17.12 6.72 16.19
CA ALA A 219 18.05 5.62 16.19
C ALA A 219 18.34 5.00 14.81
N TYR A 220 19.35 4.20 14.81
CA TYR A 220 20.03 3.51 13.72
C TYR A 220 19.15 2.45 13.06
N GLY A 221 19.32 2.24 11.78
CA GLY A 221 18.84 1.09 11.07
C GLY A 221 18.35 1.42 9.66
N ARG A 222 18.46 0.42 8.80
CA ARG A 222 17.91 0.48 7.46
C ARG A 222 16.49 -0.09 7.52
N GLN A 223 15.49 0.70 7.13
CA GLN A 223 14.13 0.21 6.89
C GLN A 223 13.90 0.03 5.39
N ALA A 224 14.21 -1.15 4.88
CA ALA A 224 13.87 -1.55 3.54
C ALA A 224 12.71 -2.58 3.61
N ASP A 225 11.58 -2.11 4.14
CA ASP A 225 10.39 -2.93 4.35
C ASP A 225 9.80 -3.36 3.00
N TYR A 226 9.90 -4.64 2.68
CA TYR A 226 9.30 -5.15 1.45
C TYR A 226 7.78 -5.04 1.45
N TYR A 227 7.15 -5.16 2.63
CA TYR A 227 5.69 -5.07 2.76
C TYR A 227 5.21 -3.64 2.49
N SER A 228 5.59 -2.69 3.33
CA SER A 228 5.17 -1.28 3.17
C SER A 228 5.83 -0.61 1.97
N GLY A 229 7.07 -0.92 1.65
CA GLY A 229 7.78 -0.40 0.49
C GLY A 229 7.05 -0.69 -0.81
N SER A 230 6.54 -1.91 -0.99
CA SER A 230 5.87 -2.34 -2.23
C SER A 230 4.65 -1.50 -2.60
N PHE A 231 3.82 -1.08 -1.61
CA PHE A 231 2.63 -0.25 -1.87
C PHE A 231 2.82 1.24 -1.60
N ALA A 232 3.94 1.66 -1.01
CA ALA A 232 4.20 3.06 -0.70
C ALA A 232 5.30 3.68 -1.57
N ILE A 233 6.42 2.98 -1.81
CA ILE A 233 7.57 3.55 -2.52
C ILE A 233 7.60 3.06 -3.96
N GLN A 234 7.77 1.75 -4.19
CA GLN A 234 7.84 1.19 -5.55
C GLN A 234 6.54 1.42 -6.33
N PHE A 235 5.40 1.34 -5.66
CA PHE A 235 4.10 1.70 -6.22
C PHE A 235 4.06 3.15 -6.72
N SER A 236 4.44 4.11 -5.87
CA SER A 236 4.41 5.54 -6.24
C SER A 236 5.45 5.87 -7.30
N GLN A 237 6.63 5.22 -7.29
CA GLN A 237 7.62 5.33 -8.38
C GLN A 237 7.02 4.93 -9.73
N LEU A 238 6.31 3.79 -9.79
CA LEU A 238 5.67 3.31 -11.02
C LEU A 238 4.54 4.23 -11.48
N LEU A 239 3.70 4.71 -10.58
CA LEU A 239 2.66 5.68 -10.95
C LEU A 239 3.25 7.00 -11.48
N TYR A 240 4.36 7.47 -10.90
CA TYR A 240 5.05 8.66 -11.41
C TYR A 240 5.47 8.49 -12.87
N THR A 241 5.88 7.28 -13.28
CA THR A 241 6.27 7.03 -14.66
C THR A 241 5.13 7.23 -15.67
N ILE A 242 3.90 7.04 -15.23
CA ILE A 242 2.70 7.21 -16.07
C ILE A 242 2.38 8.69 -16.26
N PHE A 243 2.44 9.46 -15.18
CA PHE A 243 1.95 10.84 -15.18
C PHE A 243 3.01 11.89 -15.47
N ALA A 244 4.30 11.53 -15.47
CA ALA A 244 5.41 12.47 -15.64
C ALA A 244 6.37 12.12 -16.79
N ALA A 245 5.96 11.27 -17.73
CA ALA A 245 6.82 10.76 -18.79
C ALA A 245 7.48 11.86 -19.65
N ASP A 246 6.78 12.94 -19.91
CA ASP A 246 7.26 14.10 -20.67
C ASP A 246 7.97 15.15 -19.81
N LEU A 247 7.69 15.18 -18.49
CA LEU A 247 8.31 16.15 -17.57
C LEU A 247 9.70 15.71 -17.09
N ASP A 248 9.88 14.40 -16.84
CA ASP A 248 11.12 13.85 -16.29
C ASP A 248 11.45 12.47 -16.90
N PRO A 249 11.77 12.40 -18.20
CA PRO A 249 12.02 11.14 -18.90
C PRO A 249 13.21 10.36 -18.33
N GLY A 250 14.19 11.05 -17.75
CA GLY A 250 15.34 10.42 -17.12
C GLY A 250 14.97 9.64 -15.87
N ARG A 251 14.16 10.21 -14.99
CA ARG A 251 13.67 9.57 -13.79
C ARG A 251 12.69 8.43 -14.13
N VAL A 252 11.82 8.65 -15.09
CA VAL A 252 10.91 7.63 -15.62
C VAL A 252 11.67 6.38 -16.06
N SER A 253 12.69 6.55 -16.91
CA SER A 253 13.54 5.43 -17.36
C SER A 253 14.21 4.71 -16.17
N ARG A 254 14.73 5.47 -15.21
CA ARG A 254 15.36 4.92 -14.00
C ARG A 254 14.36 4.12 -13.16
N TYR A 255 13.16 4.63 -12.91
CA TYR A 255 12.16 3.93 -12.10
C TYR A 255 11.62 2.67 -12.77
N ILE A 256 11.43 2.66 -14.08
CA ILE A 256 11.09 1.44 -14.82
C ILE A 256 12.19 0.38 -14.67
N HIS A 257 13.46 0.78 -14.82
CA HIS A 257 14.59 -0.14 -14.62
C HIS A 257 14.63 -0.69 -13.19
N GLN A 258 14.52 0.18 -12.18
CA GLN A 258 14.49 -0.22 -10.77
C GLN A 258 13.30 -1.15 -10.44
N ALA A 259 12.12 -0.89 -11.00
CA ALA A 259 10.97 -1.76 -10.81
C ALA A 259 11.19 -3.17 -11.37
N ARG A 260 11.88 -3.28 -12.52
CA ARG A 260 12.24 -4.58 -13.11
C ARG A 260 13.24 -5.34 -12.25
N GLU A 261 14.24 -4.66 -11.70
CA GLU A 261 15.20 -5.27 -10.77
C GLU A 261 14.50 -5.72 -9.47
N PHE A 262 13.64 -4.87 -8.90
CA PHE A 262 12.87 -5.20 -7.70
C PHE A 262 11.93 -6.39 -7.93
N ALA A 263 11.22 -6.47 -9.07
CA ALA A 263 10.38 -7.59 -9.44
C ALA A 263 11.13 -8.92 -9.44
N GLY A 264 12.40 -8.94 -9.87
CA GLY A 264 13.28 -10.10 -9.85
C GLY A 264 13.59 -10.65 -8.44
N GLN A 265 13.32 -9.87 -7.41
CA GLN A 265 13.56 -10.27 -6.01
C GLN A 265 12.28 -10.35 -5.20
N PHE A 266 11.31 -9.46 -5.42
CA PHE A 266 10.12 -9.29 -4.61
C PHE A 266 9.19 -10.50 -4.58
N TRP A 267 9.12 -11.28 -5.67
CA TRP A 267 8.32 -12.50 -5.74
C TRP A 267 8.68 -13.53 -4.65
N ARG A 268 9.91 -13.49 -4.13
CA ARG A 268 10.42 -14.40 -3.10
C ARG A 268 9.78 -14.21 -1.72
N TYR A 269 9.02 -13.13 -1.53
CA TYR A 269 8.28 -12.89 -0.28
C TYR A 269 6.88 -13.52 -0.27
N PHE A 270 6.52 -14.18 -1.37
CA PHE A 270 5.28 -14.93 -1.49
C PHE A 270 5.61 -16.41 -1.61
N ASP A 271 4.81 -17.27 -0.99
CA ASP A 271 4.88 -18.69 -1.27
C ASP A 271 4.16 -19.05 -2.58
N LYS A 272 4.21 -20.35 -2.94
CA LYS A 272 3.60 -20.82 -4.19
C LYS A 272 2.09 -20.61 -4.28
N ASP A 273 1.42 -20.47 -3.15
CA ASP A 273 -0.03 -20.28 -3.05
C ASP A 273 -0.42 -18.80 -3.00
N GLY A 274 0.56 -17.89 -2.95
CA GLY A 274 0.37 -16.44 -2.91
C GLY A 274 0.31 -15.84 -1.51
N ALA A 275 0.58 -16.62 -0.47
CA ALA A 275 0.69 -16.10 0.89
C ALA A 275 1.93 -15.21 1.04
N PRO A 276 1.82 -13.97 1.54
CA PRO A 276 2.96 -13.16 1.84
C PRO A 276 3.54 -13.52 3.21
N ILE A 277 4.85 -13.38 3.39
CA ILE A 277 5.47 -13.48 4.71
C ILE A 277 5.07 -12.25 5.52
N PRO A 278 4.40 -12.37 6.68
CA PRO A 278 4.06 -11.23 7.51
C PRO A 278 5.29 -10.69 8.25
N PHE A 279 5.71 -9.49 7.93
CA PHE A 279 6.88 -8.84 8.52
C PHE A 279 6.74 -7.32 8.49
N GLY A 280 7.14 -6.68 9.56
CA GLY A 280 7.16 -5.23 9.65
C GLY A 280 5.79 -4.63 9.98
N ARG A 281 5.68 -3.34 9.76
CA ARG A 281 4.51 -2.51 10.03
C ARG A 281 3.47 -2.57 8.91
N SER A 282 2.31 -2.01 9.18
CA SER A 282 1.23 -1.83 8.20
C SER A 282 0.60 -3.15 7.70
N LEU A 283 0.76 -4.24 8.44
CA LEU A 283 0.22 -5.56 8.07
C LEU A 283 -1.31 -5.56 7.96
N THR A 284 -1.99 -4.62 8.62
CA THR A 284 -3.45 -4.44 8.52
C THR A 284 -3.91 -4.04 7.11
N TYR A 285 -3.01 -3.58 6.24
CA TYR A 285 -3.32 -3.27 4.85
C TYR A 285 -3.38 -4.51 3.95
N ARG A 286 -3.05 -5.68 4.48
CA ARG A 286 -3.29 -7.01 3.88
C ARG A 286 -2.84 -7.11 2.42
N PHE A 287 -3.79 -7.23 1.50
CA PHE A 287 -3.51 -7.40 0.07
C PHE A 287 -2.98 -6.14 -0.63
N ALA A 288 -2.78 -5.01 0.08
CA ALA A 288 -2.01 -3.89 -0.45
C ALA A 288 -0.60 -4.32 -0.92
N MET A 289 -0.04 -5.41 -0.40
CA MET A 289 1.24 -5.93 -0.85
C MET A 289 1.26 -6.27 -2.35
N GLY A 290 0.11 -6.63 -2.92
CA GLY A 290 -0.05 -6.87 -4.36
C GLY A 290 0.02 -5.60 -5.22
N ALA A 291 -0.08 -4.40 -4.62
CA ALA A 291 -0.16 -3.13 -5.34
C ALA A 291 1.06 -2.85 -6.23
N PHE A 292 2.25 -3.33 -5.85
CA PHE A 292 3.43 -3.24 -6.72
C PHE A 292 3.16 -3.86 -8.09
N TYR A 293 2.64 -5.09 -8.14
CA TYR A 293 2.35 -5.77 -9.41
C TYR A 293 1.22 -5.09 -10.18
N ALA A 294 0.22 -4.55 -9.49
CA ALA A 294 -0.85 -3.79 -10.13
C ALA A 294 -0.32 -2.50 -10.78
N ALA A 295 0.54 -1.75 -10.09
CA ALA A 295 1.18 -0.55 -10.63
C ALA A 295 2.21 -0.90 -11.73
N PHE A 296 2.92 -2.03 -11.60
CA PHE A 296 3.86 -2.52 -12.61
C PHE A 296 3.15 -2.78 -13.94
N ALA A 297 1.99 -3.43 -13.87
CA ALA A 297 1.15 -3.64 -15.03
C ALA A 297 0.64 -2.32 -15.61
N LEU A 298 0.10 -1.44 -14.78
CA LEU A 298 -0.44 -0.14 -15.20
C LEU A 298 0.62 0.75 -15.87
N ALA A 299 1.87 0.68 -15.40
CA ALA A 299 3.00 1.41 -15.98
C ALA A 299 3.56 0.74 -17.27
N GLY A 300 3.06 -0.43 -17.67
CA GLY A 300 3.59 -1.18 -18.80
C GLY A 300 5.09 -1.52 -18.63
N ALA A 301 5.53 -1.78 -17.40
CA ALA A 301 6.94 -1.97 -17.08
C ALA A 301 7.49 -3.34 -17.52
N TYR A 302 6.78 -4.06 -18.37
CA TYR A 302 7.15 -5.38 -18.85
C TYR A 302 8.48 -5.41 -19.61
N ASP A 303 9.15 -6.57 -19.54
CA ASP A 303 10.39 -6.84 -20.27
C ASP A 303 10.51 -8.33 -20.57
N SER A 304 10.59 -8.66 -21.85
CA SER A 304 10.73 -10.03 -22.32
C SER A 304 12.10 -10.66 -22.03
N SER A 305 13.09 -9.86 -21.62
CA SER A 305 14.42 -10.36 -21.25
C SER A 305 14.47 -11.04 -19.89
N SER A 306 13.46 -10.85 -19.05
CA SER A 306 13.35 -11.44 -17.71
C SER A 306 12.03 -12.19 -17.54
N PRO A 307 12.05 -13.42 -17.03
CA PRO A 307 10.83 -14.18 -16.76
C PRO A 307 9.96 -13.52 -15.67
N TYR A 308 10.57 -12.71 -14.77
CA TYR A 308 9.90 -12.08 -13.62
C TYR A 308 9.19 -10.75 -13.96
N THR A 309 9.22 -10.35 -15.22
CA THR A 309 8.63 -9.08 -15.69
C THR A 309 7.68 -9.29 -16.87
N SER A 310 7.38 -10.53 -17.23
CA SER A 310 6.40 -10.83 -18.28
C SER A 310 4.95 -10.58 -17.81
N PRO A 311 4.02 -10.23 -18.70
CA PRO A 311 2.62 -10.02 -18.34
C PRO A 311 1.99 -11.20 -17.59
N GLY A 312 2.24 -12.44 -18.04
CA GLY A 312 1.72 -13.66 -17.40
C GLY A 312 2.29 -13.88 -15.98
N PHE A 313 3.55 -13.56 -15.77
CA PHE A 313 4.15 -13.61 -14.44
C PHE A 313 3.52 -12.58 -13.48
N VAL A 314 3.43 -11.33 -13.91
CA VAL A 314 2.82 -10.23 -13.13
C VAL A 314 1.37 -10.54 -12.79
N LYS A 315 0.60 -11.02 -13.79
CA LYS A 315 -0.79 -11.50 -13.60
C LYS A 315 -0.84 -12.62 -12.55
N GLY A 316 0.04 -13.61 -12.69
CA GLY A 316 0.09 -14.76 -11.78
C GLY A 316 0.40 -14.36 -10.34
N MET A 317 1.38 -13.48 -10.12
CA MET A 317 1.72 -13.00 -8.79
C MET A 317 0.56 -12.24 -8.14
N LEU A 318 -0.06 -11.31 -8.87
CA LEU A 318 -1.13 -10.47 -8.36
C LEU A 318 -2.42 -11.26 -8.08
N LEU A 319 -2.91 -12.03 -9.06
CA LEU A 319 -4.20 -12.72 -8.92
C LEU A 319 -4.11 -13.88 -7.92
N ARG A 320 -2.98 -14.60 -7.88
CA ARG A 320 -2.75 -15.65 -6.88
C ARG A 320 -2.75 -15.09 -5.47
N HIS A 321 -2.12 -13.92 -5.26
CA HIS A 321 -2.13 -13.23 -3.98
C HIS A 321 -3.55 -12.82 -3.56
N LEU A 322 -4.35 -12.27 -4.47
CA LEU A 322 -5.74 -11.91 -4.20
C LEU A 322 -6.60 -13.16 -3.89
N ARG A 323 -6.42 -14.27 -4.64
CA ARG A 323 -7.09 -15.55 -4.34
C ARG A 323 -6.72 -16.09 -2.96
N TRP A 324 -5.46 -15.99 -2.58
CA TRP A 324 -5.05 -16.40 -1.24
C TRP A 324 -5.79 -15.61 -0.15
N TRP A 325 -5.91 -14.30 -0.30
CA TRP A 325 -6.69 -13.47 0.62
C TRP A 325 -8.18 -13.81 0.59
N ALA A 326 -8.76 -14.08 -0.56
CA ALA A 326 -10.15 -14.50 -0.69
C ALA A 326 -10.41 -15.79 0.11
N THR A 327 -9.58 -16.81 -0.08
CA THR A 327 -9.74 -18.13 0.57
C THR A 327 -9.43 -18.11 2.06
N HIS A 328 -8.70 -17.10 2.56
CA HIS A 328 -8.34 -16.93 3.98
C HIS A 328 -9.09 -15.77 4.66
N SER A 329 -10.22 -15.35 4.09
CA SER A 329 -10.94 -14.16 4.55
C SER A 329 -12.03 -14.39 5.60
N ASP A 330 -12.16 -15.60 6.15
CA ASP A 330 -13.21 -15.96 7.11
C ASP A 330 -13.35 -15.00 8.30
N ASN A 331 -12.24 -14.38 8.73
CA ASN A 331 -12.20 -13.45 9.86
C ASN A 331 -11.63 -12.07 9.49
N VAL A 332 -11.55 -11.75 8.21
CA VAL A 332 -11.01 -10.47 7.71
C VAL A 332 -12.06 -9.36 7.72
N PHE A 333 -13.32 -9.73 7.51
CA PHE A 333 -14.44 -8.80 7.46
C PHE A 333 -15.25 -8.80 8.75
N ALA A 334 -15.79 -7.63 9.11
CA ALA A 334 -16.79 -7.50 10.16
C ALA A 334 -18.15 -8.05 9.70
N LEU A 335 -19.14 -8.08 10.61
CA LEU A 335 -20.49 -8.58 10.29
C LEU A 335 -21.22 -7.79 9.21
N ASP A 336 -20.87 -6.53 9.04
CA ASP A 336 -21.39 -5.61 8.03
C ASP A 336 -20.62 -5.64 6.71
N GLY A 337 -19.61 -6.51 6.59
CA GLY A 337 -18.76 -6.65 5.41
C GLY A 337 -17.58 -5.67 5.35
N THR A 338 -17.41 -4.78 6.33
CA THR A 338 -16.26 -3.87 6.35
C THR A 338 -14.96 -4.59 6.74
N LEU A 339 -13.82 -4.09 6.23
CA LEU A 339 -12.52 -4.62 6.61
C LEU A 339 -12.20 -4.31 8.08
N THR A 340 -11.71 -5.31 8.80
CA THR A 340 -11.30 -5.14 10.21
C THR A 340 -9.83 -4.76 10.34
N ILE A 341 -9.44 -4.15 11.45
CA ILE A 341 -8.05 -4.04 11.88
C ILE A 341 -7.52 -5.43 12.23
N GLY A 342 -6.37 -5.81 11.68
CA GLY A 342 -5.74 -7.11 11.92
C GLY A 342 -5.07 -7.67 10.68
N TYR A 343 -4.69 -8.92 10.71
CA TYR A 343 -4.15 -9.64 9.54
C TYR A 343 -5.16 -10.71 9.07
N LEU A 344 -5.06 -11.97 9.47
CA LEU A 344 -6.05 -13.00 9.13
C LEU A 344 -7.30 -12.97 10.04
N TYR A 345 -7.26 -12.22 11.12
CA TYR A 345 -8.35 -12.03 12.07
C TYR A 345 -8.19 -10.68 12.79
N PRO A 346 -9.22 -10.15 13.44
CA PRO A 346 -9.13 -8.89 14.17
C PRO A 346 -8.08 -8.96 15.28
N ASN A 347 -7.08 -8.09 15.17
CA ASN A 347 -5.96 -8.04 16.10
C ASN A 347 -5.38 -6.62 16.17
N MET A 348 -5.58 -5.98 17.31
CA MET A 348 -5.14 -4.60 17.56
C MET A 348 -3.61 -4.45 17.62
N PHE A 349 -2.86 -5.54 17.86
CA PHE A 349 -1.39 -5.49 17.78
C PHE A 349 -0.87 -5.39 16.33
N MET A 350 -1.71 -5.69 15.34
CA MET A 350 -1.37 -5.53 13.92
C MET A 350 -1.68 -4.14 13.36
N CYS A 351 -2.27 -3.25 14.15
CA CYS A 351 -2.39 -1.84 13.79
C CYS A 351 -1.27 -1.01 14.43
N GLU A 352 -1.02 0.13 13.84
CA GLU A 352 -0.11 1.14 14.35
C GLU A 352 -0.89 2.32 14.94
N ASP A 353 -0.19 3.29 15.55
CA ASP A 353 -0.78 4.51 16.08
C ASP A 353 -1.33 5.46 14.99
N TYR A 354 -1.01 5.18 13.72
CA TYR A 354 -1.53 5.87 12.55
C TYR A 354 -2.63 5.08 11.80
N ASN A 355 -3.21 4.04 12.40
CA ASN A 355 -4.28 3.26 11.78
C ASN A 355 -5.64 3.53 12.43
N SER A 356 -6.56 4.09 11.66
CA SER A 356 -7.99 4.15 11.95
C SER A 356 -8.70 2.87 11.46
N PRO A 357 -9.97 2.63 11.81
CA PRO A 357 -10.76 1.54 11.24
C PRO A 357 -10.88 1.59 9.70
N GLN A 358 -10.75 2.77 9.11
CA GLN A 358 -10.77 3.00 7.68
C GLN A 358 -9.45 2.64 6.98
N SER A 359 -8.36 2.61 7.73
CA SER A 359 -7.00 2.40 7.20
C SER A 359 -6.82 1.12 6.37
N PRO A 360 -7.46 -0.03 6.67
CA PRO A 360 -7.32 -1.25 5.87
C PRO A 360 -7.69 -1.10 4.38
N TYR A 361 -8.50 -0.11 4.03
CA TYR A 361 -8.88 0.17 2.63
C TYR A 361 -7.71 0.68 1.78
N TRP A 362 -6.52 0.89 2.34
CA TRP A 362 -5.28 1.05 1.58
C TRP A 362 -5.02 -0.14 0.65
N ALA A 363 -5.57 -1.30 0.98
CA ALA A 363 -5.58 -2.51 0.16
C ALA A 363 -6.14 -2.30 -1.26
N MET A 364 -7.00 -1.28 -1.45
CA MET A 364 -7.57 -0.95 -2.76
C MET A 364 -6.51 -0.51 -3.79
N LYS A 365 -5.30 -0.17 -3.38
CA LYS A 365 -4.15 0.06 -4.28
C LYS A 365 -3.85 -1.16 -5.17
N SER A 366 -4.14 -2.37 -4.70
CA SER A 366 -3.95 -3.58 -5.52
C SER A 366 -4.91 -3.72 -6.70
N PHE A 367 -5.89 -2.85 -6.81
CA PHE A 367 -6.88 -2.87 -7.90
C PHE A 367 -6.66 -1.80 -8.98
N VAL A 368 -5.54 -1.04 -8.92
CA VAL A 368 -5.27 -0.01 -9.94
C VAL A 368 -5.09 -0.57 -11.35
N MET A 369 -4.82 -1.88 -11.51
CA MET A 369 -4.79 -2.56 -12.80
C MET A 369 -6.16 -2.59 -13.50
N LEU A 370 -7.26 -2.24 -12.82
CA LEU A 370 -8.57 -2.08 -13.45
C LEU A 370 -8.60 -0.97 -14.49
N ALA A 371 -7.63 -0.03 -14.44
CA ALA A 371 -7.44 1.00 -15.45
C ALA A 371 -6.98 0.47 -16.81
N LEU A 372 -6.43 -0.75 -16.87
CA LEU A 372 -6.02 -1.37 -18.12
C LEU A 372 -7.23 -1.84 -18.94
N ALA A 373 -7.20 -1.59 -20.24
CA ALA A 373 -8.23 -2.05 -21.16
C ALA A 373 -8.40 -3.58 -21.09
N SER A 374 -9.59 -4.10 -21.37
CA SER A 374 -9.82 -5.55 -21.34
C SER A 374 -8.98 -6.34 -22.35
N ASN A 375 -8.49 -5.68 -23.39
CA ASN A 375 -7.58 -6.25 -24.39
C ASN A 375 -6.10 -6.00 -24.09
N ASP A 376 -5.77 -5.43 -22.93
CA ASP A 376 -4.39 -5.24 -22.48
C ASP A 376 -3.65 -6.56 -22.31
N GLU A 377 -2.35 -6.54 -22.52
CA GLU A 377 -1.49 -7.72 -22.43
C GLU A 377 -1.52 -8.42 -21.06
N LEU A 378 -1.78 -7.70 -19.96
CA LEU A 378 -2.00 -8.31 -18.65
C LEU A 378 -3.19 -9.29 -18.70
N TRP A 379 -4.34 -8.79 -19.21
CA TRP A 379 -5.57 -9.57 -19.19
C TRP A 379 -5.57 -10.69 -20.23
N GLN A 380 -4.87 -10.50 -21.35
CA GLN A 380 -4.77 -11.47 -22.44
C GLN A 380 -3.72 -12.56 -22.18
N ALA A 381 -2.73 -12.31 -21.33
CA ALA A 381 -1.71 -13.30 -21.02
C ALA A 381 -2.28 -14.47 -20.21
N ASP A 382 -1.74 -15.67 -20.46
CA ASP A 382 -1.93 -16.81 -19.57
C ASP A 382 -1.25 -16.56 -18.23
N GLU A 383 -1.92 -16.91 -17.13
CA GLU A 383 -1.36 -16.81 -15.81
C GLU A 383 -0.21 -17.82 -15.63
N LEU A 384 1.00 -17.32 -15.38
CA LEU A 384 2.14 -18.19 -15.13
C LEU A 384 2.18 -18.67 -13.66
N PRO A 385 2.64 -19.91 -13.42
CA PRO A 385 2.79 -20.44 -12.08
C PRO A 385 3.84 -19.64 -11.30
N HIS A 386 3.80 -19.76 -9.97
CA HIS A 386 4.84 -19.22 -9.12
C HIS A 386 6.19 -19.90 -9.42
N PRO A 387 7.33 -19.18 -9.42
CA PRO A 387 8.62 -19.78 -9.73
C PRO A 387 8.97 -20.99 -8.87
N LEU A 388 8.55 -21.04 -7.61
CA LEU A 388 8.77 -22.20 -6.73
C LEU A 388 7.97 -23.44 -7.18
N ALA A 389 6.79 -23.28 -7.73
CA ALA A 389 6.03 -24.42 -8.27
C ALA A 389 6.71 -25.02 -9.51
N ALA A 390 7.34 -24.19 -10.36
CA ALA A 390 8.09 -24.65 -11.52
C ALA A 390 9.38 -25.42 -11.15
N ILE A 391 9.99 -25.11 -10.00
CA ILE A 391 11.18 -25.81 -9.49
C ILE A 391 10.84 -27.26 -9.10
N GLU A 392 9.68 -27.50 -8.50
CA GLU A 392 9.21 -28.86 -8.16
C GLU A 392 9.12 -29.77 -9.40
N GLU A 393 8.72 -29.21 -10.55
CA GLU A 393 8.58 -29.98 -11.80
C GLU A 393 9.91 -30.19 -12.51
N THR A 394 10.84 -29.25 -12.44
CA THR A 394 12.07 -29.26 -13.25
C THR A 394 13.32 -29.71 -12.50
N LYS A 395 13.27 -29.87 -11.17
CA LYS A 395 14.46 -30.07 -10.29
C LYS A 395 15.56 -29.04 -10.54
N SER A 396 15.20 -27.84 -10.94
CA SER A 396 16.12 -26.75 -11.22
C SER A 396 16.83 -26.31 -9.95
N LEU A 397 18.16 -26.17 -10.06
CA LEU A 397 19.13 -25.85 -9.00
C LEU A 397 19.14 -24.38 -8.54
N GLU A 398 18.08 -23.62 -8.70
CA GLU A 398 18.01 -22.38 -7.92
C GLU A 398 17.83 -22.80 -6.46
N SER A 399 18.90 -22.64 -5.68
CA SER A 399 18.94 -22.91 -4.25
C SER A 399 17.69 -22.37 -3.57
N GLY A 400 17.00 -23.21 -2.77
CA GLY A 400 15.90 -22.77 -1.92
C GLY A 400 16.28 -21.70 -0.89
N VAL A 401 17.54 -21.23 -0.91
CA VAL A 401 18.06 -20.18 -0.03
C VAL A 401 18.63 -19.06 -0.86
N LYS A 402 18.16 -17.83 -0.64
CA LYS A 402 18.63 -16.63 -1.34
C LYS A 402 18.90 -15.49 -0.37
N LEU A 403 20.12 -14.97 -0.40
CA LEU A 403 20.46 -13.71 0.26
C LEU A 403 20.02 -12.53 -0.61
N LEU A 404 19.21 -11.64 -0.07
CA LEU A 404 18.89 -10.33 -0.60
C LEU A 404 19.70 -9.28 0.16
N SER A 405 20.70 -8.71 -0.49
CA SER A 405 21.68 -7.82 0.15
C SER A 405 21.08 -6.45 0.52
N ALA A 406 20.21 -5.90 -0.31
CA ALA A 406 19.63 -4.60 -0.04
C ALA A 406 18.81 -4.57 1.25
N PRO A 407 17.85 -5.49 1.51
CA PRO A 407 17.13 -5.56 2.77
C PRO A 407 17.87 -6.36 3.86
N PHE A 408 19.04 -6.95 3.60
CA PHE A 408 19.74 -7.86 4.49
C PHE A 408 18.88 -9.03 4.99
N GLN A 409 18.23 -9.71 4.07
CA GLN A 409 17.32 -10.82 4.38
C GLN A 409 17.70 -12.07 3.62
N ILE A 410 17.53 -13.22 4.27
CA ILE A 410 17.72 -14.53 3.66
C ILE A 410 16.35 -15.17 3.51
N LEU A 411 15.95 -15.43 2.27
CA LEU A 411 14.71 -16.11 1.92
C LEU A 411 15.03 -17.61 1.83
N CYS A 412 14.21 -18.42 2.49
CA CYS A 412 14.35 -19.86 2.53
C CYS A 412 13.06 -20.52 2.04
N ASP A 413 13.18 -21.36 1.04
CA ASP A 413 12.12 -22.22 0.55
C ASP A 413 12.50 -23.68 0.80
N HIS A 414 11.60 -24.41 1.43
CA HIS A 414 11.75 -25.84 1.68
C HIS A 414 10.67 -26.61 0.91
N PRO A 415 10.94 -27.01 -0.32
CA PRO A 415 9.96 -27.70 -1.17
C PRO A 415 9.37 -28.94 -0.49
N ASP A 416 10.20 -29.76 0.14
CA ASP A 416 9.79 -30.98 0.84
C ASP A 416 8.98 -30.69 2.13
N GLY A 417 9.19 -29.51 2.73
CA GLY A 417 8.53 -29.09 3.98
C GLY A 417 7.31 -28.22 3.76
N GLN A 418 7.04 -27.79 2.52
CA GLN A 418 6.01 -26.81 2.19
C GLN A 418 6.08 -25.57 3.08
N HIS A 419 7.27 -25.16 3.44
CA HIS A 419 7.55 -24.08 4.37
C HIS A 419 8.39 -23.02 3.68
N HIS A 420 7.83 -21.82 3.60
CA HIS A 420 8.48 -20.64 3.05
C HIS A 420 8.69 -19.61 4.16
N PHE A 421 9.94 -19.18 4.38
CA PHE A 421 10.27 -18.26 5.47
C PHE A 421 11.46 -17.37 5.14
N MET A 422 11.59 -16.33 5.92
CA MET A 422 12.64 -15.34 5.84
C MET A 422 13.38 -15.23 7.17
N ILE A 423 14.70 -15.09 7.12
CA ILE A 423 15.55 -14.70 8.25
C ILE A 423 15.92 -13.23 8.04
N SER A 424 15.61 -12.37 9.01
CA SER A 424 15.94 -10.96 8.97
C SER A 424 17.24 -10.68 9.69
N GLY A 425 18.29 -10.32 8.94
CA GLY A 425 19.63 -10.07 9.49
C GLY A 425 19.97 -8.60 9.70
N GLY A 426 19.21 -7.67 9.14
CA GLY A 426 19.61 -6.26 9.10
C GLY A 426 18.51 -5.23 9.18
N GLN A 427 17.26 -5.65 9.26
CA GLN A 427 16.15 -4.73 9.45
C GLN A 427 16.02 -4.38 10.92
N PHE A 428 16.05 -3.09 11.21
CA PHE A 428 15.91 -2.59 12.56
C PHE A 428 14.94 -1.39 12.56
N CYS A 429 13.87 -1.50 13.32
CA CYS A 429 12.92 -0.42 13.51
C CYS A 429 12.98 0.05 14.95
N VAL A 430 13.41 1.29 15.14
CA VAL A 430 13.45 1.95 16.45
C VAL A 430 12.19 2.75 16.74
N TRP A 431 11.33 2.87 15.77
CA TRP A 431 10.07 3.56 15.93
C TRP A 431 9.20 2.83 16.97
N PRO A 432 8.59 3.53 17.92
CA PRO A 432 7.81 2.90 18.99
C PRO A 432 6.41 2.46 18.50
N LEU A 433 6.39 1.59 17.49
CA LEU A 433 5.17 0.99 17.00
C LEU A 433 4.63 -0.04 18.01
N LYS A 434 3.36 -0.43 17.87
CA LYS A 434 2.81 -1.54 18.66
C LYS A 434 3.55 -2.83 18.35
N ALA A 435 4.08 -3.48 19.36
CA ALA A 435 4.83 -4.73 19.24
C ALA A 435 5.96 -4.68 18.19
N THR A 436 6.72 -3.59 18.12
CA THR A 436 7.83 -3.40 17.18
C THR A 436 8.78 -4.57 17.16
N GLN A 437 9.19 -5.06 18.33
CA GLN A 437 10.09 -6.20 18.48
C GLN A 437 9.51 -7.48 17.87
N ALA A 438 8.24 -7.73 17.99
CA ALA A 438 7.61 -8.89 17.35
C ALA A 438 7.57 -8.76 15.83
N LYS A 439 7.36 -7.56 15.31
CA LYS A 439 7.25 -7.29 13.88
C LYS A 439 8.59 -7.26 13.15
N TYR A 440 9.71 -6.93 13.84
CA TYR A 440 11.01 -6.68 13.21
C TYR A 440 12.16 -7.52 13.76
N SER A 441 12.08 -8.00 15.00
CA SER A 441 13.25 -8.56 15.72
C SER A 441 13.18 -10.05 15.99
N LYS A 442 12.21 -10.78 15.41
CA LYS A 442 12.24 -12.24 15.45
C LYS A 442 13.28 -12.78 14.47
N PHE A 443 13.90 -13.92 14.77
CA PHE A 443 14.91 -14.53 13.90
C PHE A 443 14.34 -14.95 12.56
N ALA A 444 13.10 -15.43 12.52
CA ALA A 444 12.46 -15.87 11.30
C ALA A 444 10.98 -15.46 11.25
N TYR A 445 10.51 -15.22 10.04
CA TYR A 445 9.10 -14.95 9.70
C TYR A 445 8.66 -15.87 8.58
N SER A 446 7.45 -16.39 8.63
CA SER A 446 6.97 -17.46 7.75
C SER A 446 5.62 -17.15 7.15
N SER A 447 5.38 -17.59 5.90
CA SER A 447 4.06 -17.54 5.28
C SER A 447 3.07 -18.56 5.91
N ALA A 448 3.60 -19.64 6.51
CA ALA A 448 2.81 -20.71 7.10
C ALA A 448 2.54 -20.53 8.59
N PHE A 449 3.44 -19.86 9.32
CA PHE A 449 3.36 -19.67 10.76
C PHE A 449 3.31 -18.18 11.10
N GLY A 450 2.31 -17.78 11.87
CA GLY A 450 2.28 -16.46 12.48
C GLY A 450 3.39 -16.29 13.53
N PHE A 451 3.50 -15.09 14.07
CA PHE A 451 4.37 -14.78 15.20
C PHE A 451 3.55 -14.26 16.38
N SER A 452 4.00 -14.57 17.60
CA SER A 452 3.40 -14.07 18.81
C SER A 452 3.84 -12.66 19.14
N VAL A 453 3.01 -11.88 19.81
CA VAL A 453 3.34 -10.55 20.31
C VAL A 453 3.45 -10.58 21.84
N PRO A 454 4.43 -9.88 22.44
CA PRO A 454 4.54 -9.78 23.89
C PRO A 454 3.39 -8.94 24.45
N THR A 455 2.84 -9.39 25.58
CA THR A 455 1.80 -8.67 26.31
C THR A 455 2.29 -8.02 27.62
N GLY A 456 3.54 -8.30 27.99
CA GLY A 456 4.22 -7.75 29.16
C GLY A 456 5.67 -8.22 29.24
N LEU A 457 6.34 -7.95 30.37
CA LEU A 457 7.77 -8.20 30.58
C LEU A 457 8.05 -9.47 31.39
N LEU A 458 7.04 -10.14 31.93
CA LEU A 458 7.23 -11.40 32.63
C LEU A 458 7.50 -12.54 31.65
N LEU A 459 8.25 -13.57 32.07
CA LEU A 459 8.62 -14.71 31.24
C LEU A 459 7.40 -15.35 30.51
N THR A 460 6.25 -15.39 31.16
CA THR A 460 5.01 -15.92 30.59
C THR A 460 4.31 -14.97 29.61
N GLN A 461 4.82 -13.76 29.43
CA GLN A 461 4.19 -12.69 28.64
C GLN A 461 5.05 -12.22 27.46
N ILE A 462 6.31 -12.65 27.37
CA ILE A 462 7.28 -12.15 26.37
C ILE A 462 7.13 -12.75 24.97
N ALA A 463 6.25 -13.72 24.77
CA ALA A 463 6.08 -14.39 23.48
C ALA A 463 7.42 -14.83 22.85
N PRO A 464 8.08 -15.86 23.45
CA PRO A 464 9.50 -16.16 23.16
C PRO A 464 9.75 -16.95 21.88
N ASP A 465 8.74 -17.11 21.02
CA ASP A 465 8.91 -17.78 19.72
C ASP A 465 9.88 -17.00 18.83
N SER A 466 10.87 -17.71 18.27
CA SER A 466 11.83 -17.17 17.30
C SER A 466 12.45 -15.83 17.73
N THR A 467 12.83 -15.70 19.02
CA THR A 467 13.36 -14.44 19.56
C THR A 467 14.47 -14.67 20.58
N LEU A 468 15.27 -13.64 20.80
CA LEU A 468 16.22 -13.55 21.91
C LEU A 468 15.58 -12.71 23.03
N ALA A 469 15.61 -13.22 24.25
CA ALA A 469 15.18 -12.47 25.43
C ALA A 469 16.36 -12.29 26.40
N ILE A 470 16.46 -11.11 27.00
CA ILE A 470 17.50 -10.76 27.97
C ILE A 470 16.82 -10.27 29.24
N SER A 471 17.29 -10.76 30.38
CA SER A 471 16.94 -10.25 31.70
C SER A 471 18.11 -9.51 32.30
N GLY A 472 17.86 -8.35 32.94
CA GLY A 472 18.83 -7.58 33.70
C GLY A 472 18.60 -7.64 35.22
N ASP A 473 17.63 -8.42 35.68
CA ASP A 473 17.15 -8.51 37.07
C ASP A 473 16.94 -9.98 37.55
N ASP A 474 17.91 -10.83 37.21
CA ASP A 474 17.91 -12.25 37.58
C ASP A 474 16.65 -13.03 37.13
N GLY A 475 16.01 -12.61 36.05
CA GLY A 475 14.86 -13.29 35.45
C GLY A 475 13.48 -12.83 35.94
N GLU A 476 13.39 -11.74 36.68
CA GLU A 476 12.12 -11.17 37.08
C GLU A 476 11.41 -10.53 35.89
N THR A 477 12.14 -9.76 35.06
CA THR A 477 11.62 -9.17 33.83
C THR A 477 12.52 -9.51 32.62
N TRP A 478 11.91 -9.52 31.43
CA TRP A 478 12.57 -9.91 30.19
C TRP A 478 12.30 -8.89 29.08
N VAL A 479 13.33 -8.57 28.33
CA VAL A 479 13.25 -7.74 27.11
C VAL A 479 13.57 -8.62 25.92
N THR A 480 12.67 -8.63 24.94
CA THR A 480 12.87 -9.32 23.65
C THR A 480 13.55 -8.39 22.65
N ARG A 481 14.51 -8.92 21.92
CA ARG A 481 15.26 -8.23 20.88
C ARG A 481 15.38 -9.12 19.64
#